data_6436e972b53385f81c021178664b0912
#
_entry.id   6436e972b53385f81c021178664b0912
#
_cell.length_a   1.000
_cell.length_b   1.000
_cell.length_c   1.000
_cell.angle_alpha   90.00
_cell.angle_beta   90.00
_cell.angle_gamma   90.00
#
_symmetry.space_group_name_H-M   'P 1'
#
loop_
_entity.id
_entity.type
_entity.pdbx_description
1 polymer ?
#
loop_
_entity_poly.entity_id
_entity_poly.type
_entity_poly.pdbx_seq_one_letter_code
_entity_poly.pdbx_strand_id
1 'polypeptide(L)'
;MHNRVRRPRIALFAGVFCAFLGTAALGWQAGHEEALVGYLSRDKIVSLATAADASFASYATSPNALATLVTLVDPVHVRMFLLATRSDDLKFAGAIGRAFEATGNAALSVEFIGVAKDLSEPAAIIADSGVTEVPEVIVYWLGVEVGRLHPKAGAVIEEDLAAFIQQARAQIAQEMLLDNEFFRYTFHSDLPLDCTRCHLARSF
;
A
#
# COMPACT_ATOMS: atom_id res chain seq x y z
N MET A 1 -77.22 -4.27 54.62
CA MET A 1 -75.96 -3.56 54.33
C MET A 1 -75.41 -4.03 52.99
N HIS A 2 -75.64 -3.24 51.93
CA HIS A 2 -75.26 -3.60 50.55
C HIS A 2 -74.05 -2.77 50.12
N ASN A 3 -72.95 -3.42 49.92
CA ASN A 3 -71.74 -2.80 49.46
C ASN A 3 -71.65 -2.96 47.94
N ARG A 4 -71.88 -1.85 47.17
CA ARG A 4 -71.79 -1.81 45.72
C ARG A 4 -70.33 -1.51 45.33
N VAL A 5 -69.59 -2.50 44.77
CA VAL A 5 -68.27 -2.33 44.14
C VAL A 5 -68.46 -1.69 42.79
N ARG A 6 -67.96 -0.49 42.61
CA ARG A 6 -67.87 0.20 41.31
C ARG A 6 -66.78 -0.32 40.48
N ARG A 7 -67.06 -0.82 39.26
CA ARG A 7 -66.03 -1.21 38.24
C ARG A 7 -65.55 0.05 37.49
N PRO A 8 -64.27 0.28 37.30
CA PRO A 8 -63.79 1.35 36.43
C PRO A 8 -63.90 0.95 34.96
N ARG A 9 -64.44 1.91 34.17
CA ARG A 9 -64.46 1.81 32.69
C ARG A 9 -63.06 1.98 32.12
N ILE A 10 -62.55 0.96 31.43
CA ILE A 10 -61.35 1.04 30.63
C ILE A 10 -61.73 1.69 29.31
N ALA A 11 -61.24 2.90 29.08
CA ALA A 11 -61.33 3.60 27.80
C ALA A 11 -60.28 3.01 26.84
N LEU A 12 -60.77 2.44 25.73
CA LEU A 12 -59.98 1.99 24.60
C LEU A 12 -59.42 3.24 23.88
N PHE A 13 -58.11 3.51 24.02
CA PHE A 13 -57.42 4.43 23.12
C PHE A 13 -56.90 3.64 21.92
N ALA A 14 -57.67 3.69 20.82
CA ALA A 14 -57.21 3.34 19.50
C ALA A 14 -56.29 4.46 18.98
N GLY A 15 -55.01 4.40 19.29
CA GLY A 15 -53.98 5.32 18.77
C GLY A 15 -53.38 4.79 17.49
N VAL A 16 -53.55 5.52 16.45
CA VAL A 16 -53.06 5.42 15.09
C VAL A 16 -51.54 5.19 15.09
N PHE A 17 -51.09 3.99 14.70
CA PHE A 17 -49.72 3.70 14.40
C PHE A 17 -49.55 3.93 12.88
N CYS A 18 -49.37 5.20 12.47
CA CYS A 18 -48.98 5.55 11.10
C CYS A 18 -47.47 5.55 10.96
N ALA A 19 -47.01 4.60 10.19
CA ALA A 19 -45.95 4.67 9.19
C ALA A 19 -44.89 5.79 9.34
N PHE A 20 -43.73 5.40 9.87
CA PHE A 20 -42.43 6.00 9.54
C PHE A 20 -41.46 4.88 9.15
N LEU A 21 -41.77 4.24 8.02
CA LEU A 21 -40.82 3.38 7.30
C LEU A 21 -40.53 4.06 5.95
N GLY A 22 -39.49 4.79 5.87
CA GLY A 22 -39.02 5.28 4.58
C GLY A 22 -38.31 6.61 4.72
N THR A 23 -36.99 6.57 4.97
CA THR A 23 -35.94 7.48 4.44
C THR A 23 -34.61 7.30 5.19
N ALA A 24 -34.21 6.07 5.48
CA ALA A 24 -32.89 5.81 6.09
C ALA A 24 -31.90 5.16 5.11
N ALA A 25 -32.21 5.06 3.81
CA ALA A 25 -31.37 4.35 2.85
C ALA A 25 -30.56 5.24 1.90
N LEU A 26 -30.67 6.57 1.99
CA LEU A 26 -30.02 7.50 1.07
C LEU A 26 -28.81 8.25 1.68
N GLY A 27 -28.54 8.07 2.98
CA GLY A 27 -27.44 8.77 3.65
C GLY A 27 -26.11 8.00 3.73
N TRP A 28 -26.05 6.76 3.25
CA TRP A 28 -24.88 5.88 3.48
C TRP A 28 -23.86 5.89 2.35
N GLN A 29 -24.16 6.42 1.18
CA GLN A 29 -23.24 6.38 0.05
C GLN A 29 -22.25 7.55 -0.01
N ALA A 30 -22.58 8.71 0.49
CA ALA A 30 -21.67 9.87 0.46
C ALA A 30 -20.54 9.80 1.51
N GLY A 31 -20.72 9.05 2.60
CA GLY A 31 -19.70 8.91 3.65
C GLY A 31 -18.62 7.85 3.37
N HIS A 32 -18.80 7.00 2.35
CA HIS A 32 -17.83 5.94 2.04
C HIS A 32 -16.71 6.38 1.10
N GLU A 33 -16.93 7.36 0.25
CA GLU A 33 -15.87 7.84 -0.65
C GLU A 33 -14.75 8.60 0.09
N GLU A 34 -15.10 9.44 1.04
CA GLU A 34 -14.11 10.17 1.87
C GLU A 34 -13.23 9.22 2.72
N ALA A 35 -13.79 8.11 3.18
CA ALA A 35 -13.05 7.12 3.99
C ALA A 35 -12.03 6.29 3.19
N LEU A 36 -11.96 6.45 1.87
CA LEU A 36 -11.07 5.72 0.97
C LEU A 36 -9.95 6.60 0.38
N VAL A 37 -9.83 7.84 0.84
CA VAL A 37 -8.76 8.77 0.49
C VAL A 37 -7.78 8.88 1.65
N GLY A 38 -6.48 8.92 1.34
CA GLY A 38 -5.40 8.92 2.32
C GLY A 38 -4.82 7.55 2.61
N TYR A 39 -4.13 7.40 3.73
CA TYR A 39 -3.49 6.14 4.10
C TYR A 39 -4.51 5.06 4.44
N LEU A 40 -4.35 3.90 3.78
CA LEU A 40 -5.19 2.72 3.97
C LEU A 40 -4.36 1.59 4.58
N SER A 41 -4.90 0.94 5.60
CA SER A 41 -4.24 -0.23 6.17
C SER A 41 -4.30 -1.41 5.21
N ARG A 42 -3.32 -2.31 5.29
CA ARG A 42 -3.29 -3.55 4.51
C ARG A 42 -4.60 -4.35 4.67
N ASP A 43 -5.08 -4.49 5.90
CA ASP A 43 -6.30 -5.26 6.17
C ASP A 43 -7.53 -4.62 5.52
N LYS A 44 -7.58 -3.29 5.50
CA LYS A 44 -8.63 -2.55 4.78
C LYS A 44 -8.56 -2.81 3.28
N ILE A 45 -7.36 -2.78 2.68
CA ILE A 45 -7.14 -3.07 1.25
C ILE A 45 -7.59 -4.51 0.92
N VAL A 46 -7.14 -5.52 1.69
CA VAL A 46 -7.52 -6.92 1.46
C VAL A 46 -9.03 -7.12 1.59
N SER A 47 -9.66 -6.47 2.57
CA SER A 47 -11.12 -6.48 2.75
C SER A 47 -11.84 -5.87 1.55
N LEU A 48 -11.40 -4.71 1.07
CA LEU A 48 -11.98 -4.03 -0.10
C LEU A 48 -11.79 -4.85 -1.38
N ALA A 49 -10.60 -5.43 -1.60
CA ALA A 49 -10.34 -6.29 -2.75
C ALA A 49 -11.26 -7.53 -2.75
N THR A 50 -11.46 -8.15 -1.59
CA THR A 50 -12.38 -9.30 -1.44
C THR A 50 -13.84 -8.90 -1.64
N ALA A 51 -14.23 -7.71 -1.20
CA ALA A 51 -15.59 -7.19 -1.42
C ALA A 51 -15.85 -6.83 -2.90
N ALA A 52 -14.82 -6.33 -3.60
CA ALA A 52 -14.89 -5.99 -5.01
C ALA A 52 -14.89 -7.24 -5.91
N ASP A 53 -14.19 -8.30 -5.48
CA ASP A 53 -14.13 -9.59 -6.18
C ASP A 53 -14.00 -10.73 -5.17
N ALA A 54 -15.08 -11.51 -5.01
CA ALA A 54 -15.11 -12.64 -4.07
C ALA A 54 -14.04 -13.70 -4.38
N SER A 55 -13.58 -13.83 -5.63
CA SER A 55 -12.51 -14.77 -6.01
C SER A 55 -11.18 -14.39 -5.37
N PHE A 56 -10.98 -13.12 -5.01
CA PHE A 56 -9.78 -12.64 -4.33
C PHE A 56 -9.61 -13.24 -2.92
N ALA A 57 -10.67 -13.75 -2.31
CA ALA A 57 -10.57 -14.46 -1.04
C ALA A 57 -9.62 -15.68 -1.11
N SER A 58 -9.60 -16.37 -2.26
CA SER A 58 -8.74 -17.53 -2.54
C SER A 58 -7.46 -17.16 -3.31
N TYR A 59 -7.16 -15.89 -3.48
CA TYR A 59 -5.94 -15.46 -4.18
C TYR A 59 -4.69 -16.02 -3.49
N ALA A 60 -3.88 -16.75 -4.25
CA ALA A 60 -2.58 -17.25 -3.81
C ALA A 60 -1.47 -16.41 -4.43
N THR A 61 -0.59 -15.90 -3.57
CA THR A 61 0.59 -15.16 -4.03
C THR A 61 1.51 -16.05 -4.85
N SER A 62 2.11 -15.49 -5.91
CA SER A 62 3.06 -16.21 -6.75
C SER A 62 4.24 -16.76 -5.95
N PRO A 63 4.55 -18.06 -6.04
CA PRO A 63 5.72 -18.66 -5.42
C PRO A 63 7.05 -18.02 -5.90
N ASN A 64 7.10 -17.59 -7.17
CA ASN A 64 8.30 -16.95 -7.74
C ASN A 64 8.55 -15.58 -7.09
N ALA A 65 7.49 -14.78 -6.93
CA ALA A 65 7.57 -13.50 -6.23
C ALA A 65 8.02 -13.70 -4.78
N LEU A 66 7.40 -14.66 -4.06
CA LEU A 66 7.78 -14.97 -2.68
C LEU A 66 9.24 -15.39 -2.55
N ALA A 67 9.73 -16.29 -3.42
CA ALA A 67 11.11 -16.74 -3.40
C ALA A 67 12.11 -15.58 -3.55
N THR A 68 11.77 -14.56 -4.34
CA THR A 68 12.57 -13.35 -4.51
C THR A 68 12.49 -12.45 -3.29
N LEU A 69 11.27 -12.11 -2.87
CA LEU A 69 11.03 -11.11 -1.83
C LEU A 69 11.53 -11.56 -0.44
N VAL A 70 11.49 -12.86 -0.14
CA VAL A 70 11.97 -13.40 1.14
C VAL A 70 13.49 -13.26 1.31
N THR A 71 14.25 -13.21 0.20
CA THR A 71 15.72 -13.12 0.22
C THR A 71 16.28 -11.71 0.34
N LEU A 72 15.42 -10.69 0.35
CA LEU A 72 15.84 -9.30 0.47
C LEU A 72 16.32 -9.02 1.91
N VAL A 73 17.50 -8.43 2.01
CA VAL A 73 18.12 -8.06 3.29
C VAL A 73 18.14 -6.55 3.52
N ASP A 74 18.17 -5.79 2.42
CA ASP A 74 18.17 -4.33 2.48
C ASP A 74 16.73 -3.80 2.61
N PRO A 75 16.51 -2.70 3.33
CA PRO A 75 15.19 -2.10 3.45
C PRO A 75 14.62 -1.66 2.09
N VAL A 76 13.46 -2.22 1.74
CA VAL A 76 12.66 -1.83 0.57
C VAL A 76 11.32 -1.31 1.07
N HIS A 77 10.99 -0.09 0.71
CA HIS A 77 9.69 0.52 0.97
C HIS A 77 8.94 0.69 -0.33
N VAL A 78 7.68 0.29 -0.34
CA VAL A 78 6.80 0.41 -1.50
C VAL A 78 5.66 1.35 -1.14
N ARG A 79 5.40 2.32 -2.00
CA ARG A 79 4.26 3.22 -1.86
C ARG A 79 3.35 3.02 -3.06
N MET A 80 2.10 2.61 -2.83
CA MET A 80 1.12 2.39 -3.88
C MET A 80 -0.02 3.38 -3.79
N PHE A 81 -0.21 4.14 -4.86
CA PHE A 81 -1.33 5.05 -5.08
C PHE A 81 -2.41 4.36 -5.91
N LEU A 82 -3.67 4.44 -5.46
CA LEU A 82 -4.77 3.71 -6.07
C LEU A 82 -6.11 4.43 -5.93
N LEU A 83 -7.01 4.17 -6.88
CA LEU A 83 -8.43 4.48 -6.70
C LEU A 83 -9.08 3.33 -5.92
N ALA A 84 -9.34 3.53 -4.63
CA ALA A 84 -9.94 2.49 -3.78
C ALA A 84 -11.41 2.16 -4.12
N THR A 85 -11.96 2.77 -5.16
CA THR A 85 -13.26 2.45 -5.78
C THR A 85 -13.11 1.60 -7.06
N ARG A 86 -11.88 1.41 -7.56
CA ARG A 86 -11.60 0.62 -8.77
C ARG A 86 -11.17 -0.80 -8.39
N SER A 87 -11.94 -1.79 -8.85
CA SER A 87 -11.71 -3.21 -8.53
C SER A 87 -10.29 -3.69 -8.87
N ASP A 88 -9.76 -3.30 -10.04
CA ASP A 88 -8.43 -3.75 -10.47
C ASP A 88 -7.32 -3.14 -9.61
N ASP A 89 -7.42 -1.86 -9.24
CA ASP A 89 -6.47 -1.23 -8.32
C ASP A 89 -6.45 -1.92 -6.95
N LEU A 90 -7.64 -2.26 -6.43
CA LEU A 90 -7.79 -2.99 -5.18
C LEU A 90 -7.18 -4.40 -5.25
N LYS A 91 -7.33 -5.10 -6.38
CA LYS A 91 -6.70 -6.41 -6.59
C LYS A 91 -5.19 -6.31 -6.59
N PHE A 92 -4.61 -5.35 -7.29
CA PHE A 92 -3.17 -5.11 -7.30
C PHE A 92 -2.64 -4.79 -5.90
N ALA A 93 -3.28 -3.85 -5.21
CA ALA A 93 -2.91 -3.49 -3.84
C ALA A 93 -3.03 -4.68 -2.88
N GLY A 94 -4.11 -5.44 -2.99
CA GLY A 94 -4.34 -6.65 -2.21
C GLY A 94 -3.29 -7.72 -2.47
N ALA A 95 -2.89 -7.93 -3.73
CA ALA A 95 -1.86 -8.90 -4.10
C ALA A 95 -0.49 -8.53 -3.50
N ILE A 96 -0.07 -7.26 -3.60
CA ILE A 96 1.15 -6.76 -2.94
C ILE A 96 1.06 -6.94 -1.43
N GLY A 97 -0.08 -6.58 -0.82
CA GLY A 97 -0.29 -6.71 0.61
C GLY A 97 -0.15 -8.15 1.11
N ARG A 98 -0.74 -9.12 0.39
CA ARG A 98 -0.62 -10.55 0.70
C ARG A 98 0.78 -11.09 0.47
N ALA A 99 1.45 -10.64 -0.61
CA ALA A 99 2.83 -11.04 -0.89
C ALA A 99 3.76 -10.63 0.26
N PHE A 100 3.68 -9.38 0.72
CA PHE A 100 4.50 -8.87 1.82
C PHE A 100 4.19 -9.57 3.15
N GLU A 101 2.93 -9.85 3.42
CA GLU A 101 2.53 -10.64 4.59
C GLU A 101 3.10 -12.06 4.54
N ALA A 102 2.95 -12.73 3.40
CA ALA A 102 3.39 -14.11 3.22
C ALA A 102 4.92 -14.28 3.35
N THR A 103 5.70 -13.26 2.98
CA THR A 103 7.17 -13.29 3.17
C THR A 103 7.57 -13.20 4.63
N GLY A 104 6.80 -12.49 5.47
CA GLY A 104 7.20 -12.15 6.84
C GLY A 104 8.53 -11.39 6.95
N ASN A 105 9.02 -10.83 5.83
CA ASN A 105 10.32 -10.19 5.76
C ASN A 105 10.27 -8.76 6.32
N ALA A 106 10.96 -8.51 7.44
CA ALA A 106 10.99 -7.21 8.10
C ALA A 106 11.68 -6.10 7.28
N ALA A 107 12.46 -6.46 6.25
CA ALA A 107 13.07 -5.50 5.33
C ALA A 107 12.06 -4.92 4.34
N LEU A 108 10.87 -5.51 4.21
CA LEU A 108 9.81 -5.06 3.31
C LEU A 108 8.77 -4.25 4.06
N SER A 109 8.40 -3.11 3.50
CA SER A 109 7.28 -2.31 3.99
C SER A 109 6.45 -1.77 2.83
N VAL A 110 5.15 -1.59 3.05
CA VAL A 110 4.23 -1.04 2.05
C VAL A 110 3.28 -0.03 2.67
N GLU A 111 3.07 1.07 1.95
CA GLU A 111 2.02 2.05 2.21
C GLU A 111 1.03 2.04 1.06
N PHE A 112 -0.26 2.00 1.38
CA PHE A 112 -1.35 2.15 0.42
C PHE A 112 -1.99 3.52 0.61
N ILE A 113 -2.10 4.28 -0.48
CA ILE A 113 -2.62 5.64 -0.49
C ILE A 113 -3.79 5.68 -1.46
N GLY A 114 -5.00 5.75 -0.89
CA GLY A 114 -6.19 6.00 -1.67
C GLY A 114 -6.21 7.45 -2.15
N VAL A 115 -6.54 7.67 -3.41
CA VAL A 115 -6.62 9.01 -3.99
C VAL A 115 -8.00 9.31 -4.55
N ALA A 116 -8.35 10.60 -4.64
CA ALA A 116 -9.53 11.04 -5.36
C ALA A 116 -9.36 10.81 -6.87
N LYS A 117 -10.49 10.66 -7.60
CA LYS A 117 -10.48 10.34 -9.04
C LYS A 117 -9.75 11.38 -9.89
N ASP A 118 -9.78 12.63 -9.48
CA ASP A 118 -9.14 13.77 -10.14
C ASP A 118 -7.73 14.07 -9.58
N LEU A 119 -7.21 13.22 -8.69
CA LEU A 119 -5.93 13.39 -8.00
C LEU A 119 -5.84 14.68 -7.16
N SER A 120 -6.97 15.26 -6.76
CA SER A 120 -7.00 16.46 -5.92
C SER A 120 -6.66 16.17 -4.45
N GLU A 121 -6.93 14.94 -4.00
CA GLU A 121 -6.75 14.50 -2.61
C GLU A 121 -6.09 13.12 -2.53
N PRO A 122 -5.18 12.91 -1.59
CA PRO A 122 -4.62 13.86 -0.60
C PRO A 122 -3.53 14.74 -1.24
N ALA A 123 -3.80 16.03 -1.43
CA ALA A 123 -3.02 16.96 -2.24
C ALA A 123 -1.53 17.01 -1.87
N ALA A 124 -1.21 17.08 -0.58
CA ALA A 124 0.18 17.17 -0.11
C ALA A 124 1.00 15.90 -0.45
N ILE A 125 0.40 14.72 -0.28
CA ILE A 125 1.08 13.44 -0.53
C ILE A 125 1.28 13.23 -2.04
N ILE A 126 0.29 13.58 -2.86
CA ILE A 126 0.36 13.49 -4.32
C ILE A 126 1.44 14.45 -4.85
N ALA A 127 1.46 15.69 -4.38
CA ALA A 127 2.46 16.69 -4.78
C ALA A 127 3.89 16.27 -4.38
N ASP A 128 4.08 15.77 -3.16
CA ASP A 128 5.38 15.29 -2.68
C ASP A 128 5.88 14.08 -3.49
N SER A 129 4.98 13.18 -3.85
CA SER A 129 5.32 11.97 -4.59
C SER A 129 5.36 12.15 -6.11
N GLY A 130 4.87 13.28 -6.63
CA GLY A 130 4.82 13.58 -8.07
C GLY A 130 3.96 12.60 -8.89
N VAL A 131 2.92 12.04 -8.27
CA VAL A 131 1.99 11.10 -8.92
C VAL A 131 1.08 11.85 -9.89
N THR A 132 0.99 11.38 -11.13
CA THR A 132 0.18 11.98 -12.18
C THR A 132 -0.92 11.06 -12.71
N GLU A 133 -0.82 9.77 -12.43
CA GLU A 133 -1.81 8.75 -12.81
C GLU A 133 -1.87 7.62 -11.79
N VAL A 134 -2.93 6.85 -11.76
CA VAL A 134 -3.10 5.69 -10.90
C VAL A 134 -3.73 4.51 -11.65
N PRO A 135 -3.36 3.27 -11.30
CA PRO A 135 -2.51 2.88 -10.15
C PRO A 135 -1.01 3.10 -10.44
N GLU A 136 -0.29 3.61 -9.44
CA GLU A 136 1.15 3.78 -9.50
C GLU A 136 1.81 3.17 -8.27
N VAL A 137 2.92 2.46 -8.48
CA VAL A 137 3.73 1.85 -7.42
C VAL A 137 5.12 2.48 -7.46
N ILE A 138 5.51 3.17 -6.40
CA ILE A 138 6.82 3.77 -6.25
C ILE A 138 7.65 2.88 -5.32
N VAL A 139 8.85 2.52 -5.76
CA VAL A 139 9.76 1.65 -5.02
C VAL A 139 10.93 2.46 -4.50
N TYR A 140 11.18 2.35 -3.20
CA TYR A 140 12.32 2.96 -2.51
C TYR A 140 13.25 1.87 -2.00
N TRP A 141 14.55 2.02 -2.27
CA TRP A 141 15.61 1.18 -1.74
C TRP A 141 16.49 2.03 -0.81
N LEU A 142 16.64 1.61 0.44
CA LEU A 142 17.37 2.39 1.46
C LEU A 142 16.88 3.85 1.57
N GLY A 143 15.59 4.09 1.32
CA GLY A 143 14.96 5.41 1.36
C GLY A 143 15.12 6.26 0.09
N VAL A 144 15.80 5.77 -0.94
CA VAL A 144 15.94 6.45 -2.24
C VAL A 144 14.97 5.84 -3.23
N GLU A 145 14.23 6.68 -3.97
CA GLU A 145 13.37 6.22 -5.07
C GLU A 145 14.23 5.58 -6.16
N VAL A 146 13.98 4.30 -6.44
CA VAL A 146 14.69 3.55 -7.49
C VAL A 146 13.84 3.37 -8.74
N GLY A 147 12.56 3.70 -8.69
CA GLY A 147 11.69 3.77 -9.87
C GLY A 147 10.22 3.51 -9.56
N ARG A 148 9.45 3.42 -10.65
CA ARG A 148 7.99 3.38 -10.62
C ARG A 148 7.46 2.29 -11.52
N LEU A 149 6.35 1.68 -11.10
CA LEU A 149 5.61 0.68 -11.84
C LEU A 149 4.17 1.15 -12.04
N HIS A 150 3.66 0.95 -13.25
CA HIS A 150 2.25 1.17 -13.58
C HIS A 150 1.60 -0.19 -13.87
N PRO A 151 0.84 -0.76 -12.92
CA PRO A 151 0.21 -2.06 -13.09
C PRO A 151 -0.70 -2.10 -14.32
N LYS A 152 -0.59 -3.16 -15.10
CA LYS A 152 -1.43 -3.37 -16.29
C LYS A 152 -2.47 -4.46 -16.01
N ALA A 153 -3.62 -4.34 -16.64
CA ALA A 153 -4.67 -5.36 -16.53
C ALA A 153 -4.10 -6.75 -16.89
N GLY A 154 -4.36 -7.74 -16.03
CA GLY A 154 -3.88 -9.11 -16.20
C GLY A 154 -2.43 -9.36 -15.75
N ALA A 155 -1.71 -8.35 -15.26
CA ALA A 155 -0.39 -8.53 -14.70
C ALA A 155 -0.45 -9.22 -13.33
N VAL A 156 0.58 -10.01 -13.02
CA VAL A 156 0.83 -10.56 -11.67
C VAL A 156 1.75 -9.57 -11.00
N ILE A 157 1.15 -8.58 -10.34
CA ILE A 157 1.85 -7.38 -9.85
C ILE A 157 3.00 -7.69 -8.89
N GLU A 158 2.87 -8.72 -8.06
CA GLU A 158 3.91 -9.13 -7.14
C GLU A 158 5.12 -9.74 -7.87
N GLU A 159 4.94 -10.37 -9.05
CA GLU A 159 6.06 -10.83 -9.89
C GLU A 159 6.75 -9.65 -10.57
N ASP A 160 5.97 -8.72 -11.12
CA ASP A 160 6.51 -7.51 -11.73
C ASP A 160 7.30 -6.69 -10.70
N LEU A 161 6.77 -6.55 -9.48
CA LEU A 161 7.43 -5.86 -8.37
C LEU A 161 8.73 -6.57 -7.96
N ALA A 162 8.70 -7.90 -7.81
CA ALA A 162 9.85 -8.69 -7.44
C ALA A 162 10.96 -8.59 -8.52
N ALA A 163 10.59 -8.70 -9.79
CA ALA A 163 11.51 -8.55 -10.92
C ALA A 163 12.11 -7.13 -10.96
N PHE A 164 11.31 -6.10 -10.75
CA PHE A 164 11.76 -4.72 -10.70
C PHE A 164 12.78 -4.48 -9.57
N ILE A 165 12.50 -4.97 -8.36
CA ILE A 165 13.42 -4.86 -7.21
C ILE A 165 14.75 -5.56 -7.51
N GLN A 166 14.73 -6.73 -8.13
CA GLN A 166 15.94 -7.46 -8.55
C GLN A 166 16.75 -6.65 -9.56
N GLN A 167 16.10 -6.07 -10.55
CA GLN A 167 16.74 -5.24 -11.57
C GLN A 167 17.39 -4.00 -10.94
N ALA A 168 16.67 -3.28 -10.07
CA ALA A 168 17.19 -2.12 -9.37
C ALA A 168 18.42 -2.47 -8.52
N ARG A 169 18.37 -3.62 -7.82
CA ARG A 169 19.52 -4.14 -7.06
C ARG A 169 20.74 -4.40 -7.93
N ALA A 170 20.54 -5.01 -9.09
CA ALA A 170 21.63 -5.31 -10.02
C ALA A 170 22.27 -4.02 -10.57
N GLN A 171 21.46 -3.00 -10.89
CA GLN A 171 21.93 -1.71 -11.36
C GLN A 171 22.76 -0.98 -10.30
N ILE A 172 22.27 -0.89 -9.06
CA ILE A 172 23.01 -0.28 -7.95
C ILE A 172 24.34 -1.00 -7.70
N ALA A 173 24.34 -2.34 -7.71
CA ALA A 173 25.55 -3.11 -7.55
C ALA A 173 26.59 -2.84 -8.67
N GLN A 174 26.10 -2.66 -9.91
CA GLN A 174 26.96 -2.33 -11.04
C GLN A 174 27.54 -0.91 -10.93
N GLU A 175 26.75 0.07 -10.53
CA GLU A 175 27.22 1.43 -10.29
C GLU A 175 28.28 1.48 -9.18
N MET A 176 28.07 0.77 -8.07
CA MET A 176 29.06 0.67 -6.99
C MET A 176 30.38 0.01 -7.44
N LEU A 177 30.33 -0.94 -8.37
CA LEU A 177 31.53 -1.55 -8.93
C LEU A 177 32.28 -0.57 -9.84
N LEU A 178 31.58 0.20 -10.68
CA LEU A 178 32.17 1.21 -11.56
C LEU A 178 32.80 2.35 -10.76
N ASP A 179 32.16 2.83 -9.72
CA ASP A 179 32.74 3.84 -8.82
C ASP A 179 33.98 3.34 -8.11
N ASN A 180 34.00 2.08 -7.71
CA ASN A 180 35.16 1.48 -7.07
C ASN A 180 36.31 1.26 -8.05
N GLU A 181 36.06 0.92 -9.32
CA GLU A 181 37.07 0.85 -10.39
C GLU A 181 37.60 2.25 -10.74
N PHE A 182 36.71 3.27 -10.83
CA PHE A 182 37.11 4.65 -11.05
C PHE A 182 38.05 5.14 -9.93
N PHE A 183 37.75 4.84 -8.67
CA PHE A 183 38.60 5.15 -7.53
C PHE A 183 39.98 4.41 -7.63
N ARG A 184 40.00 3.16 -8.03
CA ARG A 184 41.24 2.40 -8.21
C ARG A 184 42.09 2.99 -9.32
N TYR A 185 41.52 3.34 -10.47
CA TYR A 185 42.27 3.89 -11.60
C TYR A 185 42.74 5.32 -11.36
N THR A 186 41.90 6.16 -10.74
CA THR A 186 42.22 7.58 -10.57
C THR A 186 43.22 7.83 -9.43
N PHE A 187 43.24 6.99 -8.40
CA PHE A 187 44.09 7.21 -7.23
C PHE A 187 45.29 6.27 -7.12
N HIS A 188 45.36 5.21 -7.91
CA HIS A 188 46.45 4.24 -7.83
C HIS A 188 47.38 4.21 -9.05
N SER A 189 47.01 4.82 -10.21
CA SER A 189 47.84 4.76 -11.41
C SER A 189 48.88 5.87 -11.56
N ASP A 190 48.69 7.04 -10.95
CA ASP A 190 49.52 8.21 -11.25
C ASP A 190 50.23 8.87 -10.06
N LEU A 191 50.07 8.34 -8.85
CA LEU A 191 50.80 8.82 -7.69
C LEU A 191 51.55 7.64 -7.04
N PRO A 192 52.88 7.74 -6.85
CA PRO A 192 53.62 6.83 -5.97
C PRO A 192 53.25 7.19 -4.51
N LEU A 193 51.99 6.96 -4.16
CA LEU A 193 51.54 7.07 -2.79
C LEU A 193 52.02 5.85 -2.05
N ASP A 194 53.07 6.06 -1.27
CA ASP A 194 53.50 5.16 -0.23
C ASP A 194 52.30 4.89 0.70
N CYS A 195 51.63 3.76 0.50
CA CYS A 195 50.43 3.37 1.27
C CYS A 195 50.68 3.30 2.78
N THR A 196 51.94 3.29 3.22
CA THR A 196 52.31 3.36 4.64
C THR A 196 51.97 4.70 5.29
N ARG A 197 51.85 5.81 4.54
CA ARG A 197 51.49 7.12 5.08
C ARG A 197 50.00 7.29 5.35
N CYS A 198 49.13 6.59 4.63
CA CYS A 198 47.67 6.67 4.87
C CYS A 198 47.22 5.91 6.13
N HIS A 199 47.96 4.87 6.53
CA HIS A 199 47.63 4.11 7.74
C HIS A 199 48.11 4.78 9.04
N LEU A 200 49.07 5.67 8.96
CA LEU A 200 49.59 6.43 10.15
C LEU A 200 48.71 7.63 10.55
N ALA A 201 47.79 8.08 9.69
CA ALA A 201 46.90 9.18 9.99
C ALA A 201 45.65 8.80 10.80
N ARG A 202 45.46 7.53 11.17
CA ARG A 202 44.32 7.05 11.99
C ARG A 202 44.66 6.74 13.44
N SER A 203 45.75 7.26 13.96
CA SER A 203 46.15 7.09 15.36
C SER A 203 46.22 8.47 16.06
N PHE A 204 45.05 9.17 16.12
CA PHE A 204 44.82 10.27 17.06
C PHE A 204 43.35 10.31 17.42
#